data_b00f8bf979a970cb81294a97645433fc
#
_entry.id   b00f8bf979a970cb81294a97645433fc
#
_cell.length_a   1.000
_cell.length_b   1.000
_cell.length_c   1.000
_cell.angle_alpha   90.00
_cell.angle_beta   90.00
_cell.angle_gamma   90.00
#
_symmetry.space_group_name_H-M   'P 1'
#
loop_
_entity.id
_entity.type
_entity.pdbx_description
1 polymer ?
#
loop_
_entity_poly.entity_id
_entity_poly.type
_entity_poly.pdbx_seq_one_letter_code
_entity_poly.pdbx_strand_id
1 'polypeptide(L)'
;MKIYWLFLLLATIICFWNESSARITWNGTRYQRKAYWSQAIIFFAVVIFFCGLRSGIADTGTYIQMFKGYPSSISGMDLKSVNKDKGFFVISVLFKQFISNDFHGWLFLITLISGVALMIGLMRYSEYFGLSCYLLIASTMFTYFVNGMRQFIVVTIFFCATYMILEGKWTQYVILILLLSTIHGSALILLLVYFLRNVKPWGAKMRTVIFLSLIAGVCFDKVFPLFGNLLAETQYKGYVDYISSQGKGSSIIRMVIAMIPCVIAYMTRYAIEDENNKLINFSINMSVINFCLYIIATFSSGMVVGR
;
A
#
# COMPACT_ATOMS: atom_id res chain seq x y z
N MET A 1 1.25 -13.40 18.16
CA MET A 1 -0.05 -14.05 17.94
C MET A 1 -1.18 -13.42 18.76
N LYS A 2 -1.06 -13.24 20.11
CA LYS A 2 -2.16 -12.69 20.96
C LYS A 2 -2.69 -11.33 20.47
N ILE A 3 -1.82 -10.42 20.08
CA ILE A 3 -2.17 -9.06 19.64
C ILE A 3 -2.93 -9.07 18.30
N TYR A 4 -2.58 -9.97 17.38
CA TYR A 4 -3.31 -10.15 16.14
C TYR A 4 -4.78 -10.51 16.39
N TRP A 5 -5.03 -11.45 17.31
CA TRP A 5 -6.38 -11.85 17.68
C TRP A 5 -7.16 -10.71 18.34
N LEU A 6 -6.49 -9.87 19.13
CA LEU A 6 -7.11 -8.68 19.72
C LEU A 6 -7.55 -7.69 18.65
N PHE A 7 -6.70 -7.41 17.64
CA PHE A 7 -7.07 -6.55 16.52
C PHE A 7 -8.19 -7.15 15.69
N LEU A 8 -8.19 -8.45 15.46
CA LEU A 8 -9.24 -9.12 14.73
C LEU A 8 -10.58 -9.02 15.48
N LEU A 9 -10.57 -9.20 16.79
CA LEU A 9 -11.74 -9.01 17.65
C LEU A 9 -12.24 -7.56 17.57
N LEU A 10 -11.37 -6.58 17.71
CA LEU A 10 -11.73 -5.16 17.58
C LEU A 10 -12.36 -4.87 16.21
N ALA A 11 -11.73 -5.35 15.14
CA ALA A 11 -12.25 -5.17 13.78
C ALA A 11 -13.62 -5.83 13.59
N THR A 12 -13.83 -6.99 14.21
CA THR A 12 -15.13 -7.68 14.21
C THR A 12 -16.19 -6.86 14.95
N ILE A 13 -15.88 -6.31 16.11
CA ILE A 13 -16.79 -5.43 16.88
C ILE A 13 -17.15 -4.19 16.05
N ILE A 14 -16.18 -3.53 15.45
CA ILE A 14 -16.38 -2.37 14.57
C ILE A 14 -17.25 -2.75 13.35
N CYS A 15 -17.03 -3.94 12.77
CA CYS A 15 -17.84 -4.42 11.66
C CYS A 15 -19.33 -4.53 12.06
N PHE A 16 -19.64 -5.21 13.14
CA PHE A 16 -21.02 -5.35 13.62
C PHE A 16 -21.61 -4.00 14.04
N TRP A 17 -20.87 -3.15 14.73
CA TRP A 17 -21.33 -1.81 15.09
C TRP A 17 -21.63 -0.97 13.85
N ASN A 18 -20.79 -1.01 12.83
CA ASN A 18 -21.03 -0.28 11.59
C ASN A 18 -22.24 -0.81 10.84
N GLU A 19 -22.41 -2.14 10.75
CA GLU A 19 -23.57 -2.74 10.10
C GLU A 19 -24.91 -2.34 10.76
N SER A 20 -24.94 -2.25 12.10
CA SER A 20 -26.15 -1.88 12.84
C SER A 20 -26.47 -0.38 12.84
N SER A 21 -25.47 0.49 12.61
CA SER A 21 -25.62 1.94 12.80
C SER A 21 -25.27 2.79 11.58
N ALA A 22 -24.86 2.19 10.45
CA ALA A 22 -24.47 2.94 9.26
C ALA A 22 -25.61 3.81 8.72
N ARG A 23 -25.29 5.06 8.38
CA ARG A 23 -26.27 5.95 7.75
C ARG A 23 -26.52 5.55 6.31
N ILE A 24 -27.78 5.54 5.90
CA ILE A 24 -28.15 5.39 4.50
C ILE A 24 -28.28 6.80 3.91
N THR A 25 -27.46 7.13 2.93
CA THR A 25 -27.46 8.43 2.26
C THR A 25 -27.70 8.27 0.76
N TRP A 26 -28.51 9.16 0.18
CA TRP A 26 -28.69 9.21 -1.27
C TRP A 26 -27.60 10.06 -1.93
N ASN A 27 -26.89 9.51 -2.92
CA ASN A 27 -25.80 10.21 -3.63
C ASN A 27 -26.21 10.78 -4.99
N GLY A 28 -27.51 10.85 -5.28
CA GLY A 28 -28.03 11.28 -6.58
C GLY A 28 -28.30 10.14 -7.57
N THR A 29 -27.71 8.97 -7.38
CA THR A 29 -27.90 7.78 -8.24
C THR A 29 -28.33 6.54 -7.49
N ARG A 30 -27.82 6.35 -6.27
CA ARG A 30 -28.16 5.19 -5.42
C ARG A 30 -28.04 5.51 -3.94
N TYR A 31 -28.64 4.67 -3.11
CA TYR A 31 -28.42 4.68 -1.66
C TYR A 31 -27.03 4.12 -1.34
N GLN A 32 -26.28 4.86 -0.51
CA GLN A 32 -24.96 4.44 -0.04
C GLN A 32 -24.97 4.34 1.48
N ARG A 33 -24.26 3.35 1.98
CA ARG A 33 -23.97 3.24 3.43
C ARG A 33 -22.77 4.11 3.77
N LYS A 34 -22.88 4.91 4.81
CA LYS A 34 -21.81 5.77 5.31
C LYS A 34 -21.55 5.48 6.78
N ALA A 35 -20.30 5.19 7.11
CA ALA A 35 -19.86 5.05 8.49
C ALA A 35 -19.83 6.41 9.22
N TYR A 36 -19.88 6.35 10.54
CA TYR A 36 -19.62 7.53 11.37
C TYR A 36 -18.12 7.72 11.56
N TRP A 37 -17.67 8.96 11.57
CA TRP A 37 -16.28 9.30 11.85
C TRP A 37 -15.81 8.79 13.22
N SER A 38 -16.70 8.75 14.24
CA SER A 38 -16.40 8.20 15.56
C SER A 38 -15.93 6.74 15.49
N GLN A 39 -16.58 5.91 14.67
CA GLN A 39 -16.19 4.50 14.47
C GLN A 39 -14.80 4.40 13.84
N ALA A 40 -14.54 5.23 12.83
CA ALA A 40 -13.25 5.26 12.17
C ALA A 40 -12.13 5.74 13.12
N ILE A 41 -12.37 6.81 13.87
CA ILE A 41 -11.41 7.36 14.82
C ILE A 41 -11.10 6.33 15.92
N ILE A 42 -12.12 5.67 16.51
CA ILE A 42 -11.90 4.67 17.55
C ILE A 42 -11.04 3.52 17.03
N PHE A 43 -11.39 2.95 15.86
CA PHE A 43 -10.62 1.86 15.29
C PHE A 43 -9.18 2.26 15.00
N PHE A 44 -8.99 3.36 14.26
CA PHE A 44 -7.65 3.79 13.87
C PHE A 44 -6.83 4.34 15.02
N ALA A 45 -7.44 4.96 16.04
CA ALA A 45 -6.72 5.35 17.24
C ALA A 45 -6.06 4.15 17.91
N VAL A 46 -6.78 3.04 18.12
CA VAL A 46 -6.20 1.83 18.71
C VAL A 46 -5.05 1.28 17.87
N VAL A 47 -5.24 1.21 16.53
CA VAL A 47 -4.18 0.72 15.61
C VAL A 47 -2.96 1.65 15.65
N ILE A 48 -3.17 2.98 15.56
CA ILE A 48 -2.10 3.98 15.56
C ILE A 48 -1.34 3.97 16.88
N PHE A 49 -2.02 3.99 18.01
CA PHE A 49 -1.38 3.97 19.33
C PHE A 49 -0.54 2.70 19.51
N PHE A 50 -1.11 1.54 19.21
CA PHE A 50 -0.39 0.29 19.35
C PHE A 50 0.82 0.21 18.40
N CYS A 51 0.63 0.51 17.12
CA CYS A 51 1.72 0.45 16.16
C CYS A 51 2.75 1.58 16.34
N GLY A 52 2.34 2.75 16.83
CA GLY A 52 3.20 3.91 17.02
C GLY A 52 4.09 3.83 18.26
N LEU A 53 3.58 3.23 19.36
CA LEU A 53 4.31 3.13 20.63
C LEU A 53 5.14 1.84 20.76
N ARG A 54 5.29 1.07 19.70
CA ARG A 54 6.07 -0.17 19.71
C ARG A 54 7.58 0.07 19.90
N SER A 55 8.30 -0.92 20.43
CA SER A 55 9.75 -0.87 20.63
C SER A 55 10.56 -1.98 19.94
N GLY A 56 9.96 -3.07 19.47
CA GLY A 56 10.73 -4.22 19.01
C GLY A 56 9.98 -5.20 18.09
N ILE A 57 9.10 -4.74 17.19
CA ILE A 57 8.33 -5.60 16.28
C ILE A 57 8.81 -5.39 14.85
N ALA A 58 9.04 -6.47 14.09
CA ALA A 58 9.43 -6.47 12.68
C ALA A 58 10.65 -5.56 12.41
N ASP A 59 10.57 -4.65 11.43
CA ASP A 59 11.67 -3.77 11.03
C ASP A 59 11.94 -2.61 12.01
N THR A 60 11.23 -2.53 13.12
CA THR A 60 11.31 -1.40 14.07
C THR A 60 12.73 -1.13 14.54
N GLY A 61 13.51 -2.19 14.87
CA GLY A 61 14.90 -2.06 15.31
C GLY A 61 15.78 -1.34 14.28
N THR A 62 15.66 -1.70 13.00
CA THR A 62 16.39 -1.06 11.91
C THR A 62 16.03 0.41 11.78
N TYR A 63 14.74 0.76 11.87
CA TYR A 63 14.30 2.15 11.80
C TYR A 63 14.74 2.97 13.00
N ILE A 64 14.77 2.40 14.21
CA ILE A 64 15.30 3.06 15.42
C ILE A 64 16.79 3.37 15.26
N GLN A 65 17.58 2.40 14.81
CA GLN A 65 19.00 2.60 14.58
C GLN A 65 19.25 3.68 13.52
N MET A 66 18.49 3.65 12.43
CA MET A 66 18.57 4.65 11.38
C MET A 66 18.22 6.05 11.91
N PHE A 67 17.13 6.20 12.67
CA PHE A 67 16.74 7.47 13.26
C PHE A 67 17.80 7.98 14.24
N LYS A 68 18.34 7.13 15.10
CA LYS A 68 19.42 7.51 16.03
C LYS A 68 20.66 8.01 15.31
N GLY A 69 21.01 7.40 14.16
CA GLY A 69 22.16 7.81 13.34
C GLY A 69 21.97 9.11 12.56
N TYR A 70 20.74 9.64 12.45
CA TYR A 70 20.51 10.91 11.76
C TYR A 70 20.94 12.12 12.59
N PRO A 71 21.45 13.21 11.98
CA PRO A 71 21.82 14.43 12.68
C PRO A 71 20.61 15.03 13.39
N SER A 72 20.87 15.76 14.48
CA SER A 72 19.82 16.41 15.29
C SER A 72 19.48 17.82 14.79
N SER A 73 20.18 18.33 13.77
CA SER A 73 19.93 19.66 13.20
C SER A 73 20.10 19.70 11.70
N ILE A 74 19.43 20.64 11.04
CA ILE A 74 19.52 20.89 9.60
C ILE A 74 20.97 21.25 9.20
N SER A 75 21.70 21.97 10.05
CA SER A 75 23.10 22.35 9.78
C SER A 75 24.04 21.14 9.67
N GLY A 76 23.70 20.02 10.29
CA GLY A 76 24.44 18.76 10.19
C GLY A 76 23.99 17.86 9.03
N MET A 77 22.99 18.28 8.22
CA MET A 77 22.49 17.49 7.10
C MET A 77 23.45 17.47 5.93
N ASP A 78 23.84 16.28 5.49
CA ASP A 78 24.50 16.06 4.21
C ASP A 78 23.61 15.20 3.29
N LEU A 79 22.91 15.87 2.37
CA LEU A 79 22.07 15.21 1.38
C LEU A 79 22.84 14.42 0.32
N LYS A 80 24.16 14.64 0.19
CA LYS A 80 25.00 13.92 -0.76
C LYS A 80 25.38 12.54 -0.21
N SER A 81 25.49 12.40 1.11
CA SER A 81 25.76 11.12 1.77
C SER A 81 24.57 10.17 1.77
N VAL A 82 23.36 10.70 1.54
CA VAL A 82 22.11 9.90 1.53
C VAL A 82 21.78 9.45 0.12
N ASN A 83 21.94 8.15 -0.14
CA ASN A 83 21.69 7.57 -1.47
C ASN A 83 20.21 7.33 -1.78
N LYS A 84 19.35 7.10 -0.76
CA LYS A 84 17.95 6.72 -0.95
C LYS A 84 17.02 7.51 -0.04
N ASP A 85 15.80 7.75 -0.51
CA ASP A 85 14.68 8.22 0.31
C ASP A 85 15.00 9.55 1.05
N LYS A 86 15.60 10.50 0.33
CA LYS A 86 16.07 11.79 0.88
C LYS A 86 14.98 12.57 1.60
N GLY A 87 13.74 12.52 1.11
CA GLY A 87 12.60 13.17 1.77
C GLY A 87 12.29 12.58 3.14
N PHE A 88 12.38 11.25 3.27
CA PHE A 88 12.20 10.58 4.55
C PHE A 88 13.31 10.98 5.55
N PHE A 89 14.55 11.07 5.09
CA PHE A 89 15.67 11.56 5.88
C PHE A 89 15.42 12.99 6.37
N VAL A 90 15.04 13.90 5.46
CA VAL A 90 14.77 15.32 5.79
C VAL A 90 13.67 15.43 6.84
N ILE A 91 12.53 14.72 6.64
CA ILE A 91 11.42 14.73 7.61
C ILE A 91 11.89 14.23 8.98
N SER A 92 12.75 13.22 9.02
CA SER A 92 13.28 12.66 10.27
C SER A 92 14.22 13.64 10.99
N VAL A 93 15.06 14.38 10.26
CA VAL A 93 15.94 15.43 10.85
C VAL A 93 15.11 16.62 11.32
N LEU A 94 14.12 17.04 10.55
CA LEU A 94 13.18 18.10 10.97
C LEU A 94 12.45 17.71 12.27
N PHE A 95 11.99 16.45 12.36
CA PHE A 95 11.38 15.96 13.59
C PHE A 95 12.35 16.06 14.77
N LYS A 96 13.60 15.63 14.60
CA LYS A 96 14.62 15.72 15.66
C LYS A 96 14.87 17.15 16.11
N GLN A 97 14.98 18.06 15.16
CA GLN A 97 15.30 19.45 15.47
C GLN A 97 14.16 20.21 16.15
N PHE A 98 12.93 20.01 15.69
CA PHE A 98 11.79 20.85 16.09
C PHE A 98 10.83 20.20 17.08
N ILE A 99 10.85 18.86 17.20
CA ILE A 99 9.89 18.13 18.01
C ILE A 99 10.59 17.35 19.13
N SER A 100 11.37 16.32 18.79
CA SER A 100 12.02 15.48 19.81
C SER A 100 13.10 14.57 19.23
N ASN A 101 14.12 14.26 20.05
CA ASN A 101 15.10 13.22 19.76
C ASN A 101 14.60 11.82 20.16
N ASP A 102 13.38 11.69 20.71
CA ASP A 102 12.80 10.42 21.08
C ASP A 102 12.25 9.68 19.86
N PHE A 103 12.71 8.45 19.69
CA PHE A 103 12.29 7.61 18.56
C PHE A 103 10.83 7.12 18.68
N HIS A 104 10.25 7.05 19.89
CA HIS A 104 8.85 6.67 20.04
C HIS A 104 7.93 7.73 19.45
N GLY A 105 8.20 9.01 19.74
CA GLY A 105 7.46 10.11 19.13
C GLY A 105 7.57 10.13 17.61
N TRP A 106 8.76 9.83 17.06
CA TRP A 106 8.98 9.75 15.64
C TRP A 106 8.24 8.55 14.98
N LEU A 107 8.31 7.36 15.60
CA LEU A 107 7.53 6.19 15.14
C LEU A 107 6.02 6.45 15.19
N PHE A 108 5.57 7.15 16.25
CA PHE A 108 4.18 7.54 16.39
C PHE A 108 3.75 8.48 15.27
N LEU A 109 4.55 9.51 14.93
CA LEU A 109 4.27 10.43 13.83
C LEU A 109 4.12 9.69 12.49
N ILE A 110 5.07 8.79 12.16
CA ILE A 110 5.02 8.01 10.92
C ILE A 110 3.76 7.15 10.87
N THR A 111 3.43 6.50 11.98
CA THR A 111 2.25 5.65 12.08
C THR A 111 0.96 6.47 12.01
N LEU A 112 0.96 7.66 12.62
CA LEU A 112 -0.16 8.61 12.56
C LEU A 112 -0.44 9.07 11.13
N ILE A 113 0.59 9.47 10.38
CA ILE A 113 0.45 9.89 8.98
C ILE A 113 -0.18 8.76 8.16
N SER A 114 0.37 7.55 8.27
CA SER A 114 -0.14 6.38 7.52
C SER A 114 -1.56 6.00 7.94
N GLY A 115 -1.84 6.01 9.25
CA GLY A 115 -3.14 5.63 9.80
C GLY A 115 -4.24 6.63 9.43
N VAL A 116 -3.96 7.93 9.53
CA VAL A 116 -4.92 8.97 9.14
C VAL A 116 -5.20 8.94 7.64
N ALA A 117 -4.16 8.80 6.81
CA ALA A 117 -4.35 8.69 5.36
C ALA A 117 -5.20 7.47 4.99
N LEU A 118 -4.93 6.31 5.62
CA LEU A 118 -5.69 5.09 5.39
C LEU A 118 -7.14 5.22 5.87
N MET A 119 -7.35 5.81 7.06
CA MET A 119 -8.68 6.09 7.60
C MET A 119 -9.51 6.95 6.65
N ILE A 120 -8.95 8.07 6.18
CA ILE A 120 -9.62 8.98 5.23
C ILE A 120 -9.94 8.25 3.92
N GLY A 121 -8.99 7.46 3.40
CA GLY A 121 -9.20 6.66 2.20
C GLY A 121 -10.33 5.65 2.36
N LEU A 122 -10.36 4.89 3.45
CA LEU A 122 -11.44 3.94 3.72
C LEU A 122 -12.79 4.64 3.91
N MET A 123 -12.84 5.76 4.64
CA MET A 123 -14.07 6.55 4.79
C MET A 123 -14.59 7.10 3.46
N ARG A 124 -13.70 7.38 2.52
CA ARG A 124 -14.06 7.94 1.20
C ARG A 124 -14.52 6.87 0.22
N TYR A 125 -13.85 5.72 0.18
CA TYR A 125 -14.03 4.74 -0.89
C TYR A 125 -14.78 3.48 -0.49
N SER A 126 -14.85 3.17 0.81
CA SER A 126 -15.54 1.98 1.27
C SER A 126 -17.04 2.21 1.43
N GLU A 127 -17.84 1.31 0.87
CA GLU A 127 -19.27 1.25 1.11
C GLU A 127 -19.59 0.51 2.43
N TYR A 128 -18.80 -0.51 2.74
CA TYR A 128 -18.87 -1.32 3.97
C TYR A 128 -17.63 -1.09 4.81
N PHE A 129 -17.57 0.05 5.50
CA PHE A 129 -16.41 0.48 6.27
C PHE A 129 -15.98 -0.57 7.31
N GLY A 130 -16.93 -1.13 8.05
CA GLY A 130 -16.66 -2.15 9.06
C GLY A 130 -15.99 -3.40 8.45
N LEU A 131 -16.51 -3.88 7.32
CA LEU A 131 -15.92 -4.99 6.58
C LEU A 131 -14.51 -4.64 6.07
N SER A 132 -14.29 -3.41 5.63
CA SER A 132 -12.97 -2.96 5.19
C SER A 132 -11.96 -2.94 6.33
N CYS A 133 -12.35 -2.51 7.53
CA CYS A 133 -11.53 -2.61 8.74
C CYS A 133 -11.22 -4.06 9.10
N TYR A 134 -12.21 -4.95 9.03
CA TYR A 134 -12.02 -6.37 9.26
C TYR A 134 -11.01 -6.96 8.25
N LEU A 135 -11.20 -6.69 6.96
CA LEU A 135 -10.30 -7.16 5.90
C LEU A 135 -8.88 -6.59 6.03
N LEU A 136 -8.72 -5.35 6.48
CA LEU A 136 -7.40 -4.75 6.74
C LEU A 136 -6.60 -5.59 7.75
N ILE A 137 -7.25 -6.10 8.79
CA ILE A 137 -6.60 -6.96 9.80
C ILE A 137 -6.50 -8.39 9.30
N ALA A 138 -7.57 -8.97 8.79
CA ALA A 138 -7.63 -10.37 8.36
C ALA A 138 -6.65 -10.68 7.21
N SER A 139 -6.45 -9.74 6.28
CA SER A 139 -5.46 -9.86 5.20
C SER A 139 -4.01 -9.61 5.64
N THR A 140 -3.79 -9.31 6.90
CA THR A 140 -2.47 -8.92 7.47
C THR A 140 -1.89 -7.60 6.93
N MET A 141 -2.64 -6.82 6.15
CA MET A 141 -2.16 -5.53 5.63
C MET A 141 -1.76 -4.54 6.74
N PHE A 142 -2.39 -4.62 7.92
CA PHE A 142 -1.99 -3.78 9.05
C PHE A 142 -0.54 -4.00 9.49
N THR A 143 0.08 -5.14 9.17
CA THR A 143 1.49 -5.42 9.51
C THR A 143 2.46 -4.46 8.80
N TYR A 144 2.05 -3.81 7.70
CA TYR A 144 2.86 -2.80 7.05
C TYR A 144 3.04 -1.52 7.87
N PHE A 145 2.23 -1.27 8.90
CA PHE A 145 2.49 -0.22 9.87
C PHE A 145 3.81 -0.43 10.63
N VAL A 146 4.23 -1.69 10.78
CA VAL A 146 5.42 -2.06 11.54
C VAL A 146 6.54 -2.64 10.66
N ASN A 147 6.25 -2.88 9.37
CA ASN A 147 7.18 -3.47 8.41
C ASN A 147 7.12 -2.66 7.11
N GLY A 148 8.25 -2.17 6.60
CA GLY A 148 8.28 -1.36 5.38
C GLY A 148 7.59 0.01 5.53
N MET A 149 7.74 0.68 6.68
CA MET A 149 7.01 1.91 7.05
C MET A 149 7.09 3.01 6.00
N ARG A 150 8.25 3.24 5.35
CA ARG A 150 8.40 4.25 4.28
C ARG A 150 7.48 3.96 3.09
N GLN A 151 7.47 2.72 2.66
CA GLN A 151 6.60 2.26 1.58
C GLN A 151 5.12 2.39 1.98
N PHE A 152 4.80 2.08 3.24
CA PHE A 152 3.42 2.14 3.70
C PHE A 152 2.87 3.56 3.78
N ILE A 153 3.68 4.56 4.16
CA ILE A 153 3.32 5.99 4.05
C ILE A 153 2.90 6.31 2.61
N VAL A 154 3.72 5.91 1.63
CA VAL A 154 3.45 6.14 0.21
C VAL A 154 2.13 5.49 -0.20
N VAL A 155 1.94 4.21 0.13
CA VAL A 155 0.74 3.46 -0.24
C VAL A 155 -0.53 4.05 0.36
N THR A 156 -0.51 4.45 1.63
CA THR A 156 -1.69 5.00 2.30
C THR A 156 -2.05 6.40 1.81
N ILE A 157 -1.07 7.26 1.55
CA ILE A 157 -1.30 8.58 0.96
C ILE A 157 -1.79 8.44 -0.48
N PHE A 158 -1.18 7.56 -1.27
CA PHE A 158 -1.65 7.24 -2.63
C PHE A 158 -3.10 6.76 -2.62
N PHE A 159 -3.45 5.81 -1.73
CA PHE A 159 -4.81 5.32 -1.59
C PHE A 159 -5.79 6.45 -1.25
N CYS A 160 -5.46 7.30 -0.28
CA CYS A 160 -6.26 8.48 0.06
C CYS A 160 -6.46 9.42 -1.15
N ALA A 161 -5.43 9.58 -1.99
CA ALA A 161 -5.40 10.46 -3.15
C ALA A 161 -5.92 9.83 -4.46
N THR A 162 -6.44 8.60 -4.43
CA THR A 162 -6.99 7.90 -5.62
C THR A 162 -8.02 8.74 -6.39
N TYR A 163 -8.73 9.65 -5.71
CA TYR A 163 -9.67 10.58 -6.36
C TYR A 163 -9.01 11.44 -7.45
N MET A 164 -7.71 11.75 -7.33
CA MET A 164 -6.99 12.52 -8.35
C MET A 164 -6.93 11.75 -9.68
N ILE A 165 -6.81 10.42 -9.61
CA ILE A 165 -6.86 9.55 -10.78
C ILE A 165 -8.29 9.53 -11.34
N LEU A 166 -9.29 9.27 -10.50
CA LEU A 166 -10.68 9.12 -10.91
C LEU A 166 -11.24 10.40 -11.57
N GLU A 167 -10.87 11.57 -11.03
CA GLU A 167 -11.27 12.88 -11.53
C GLU A 167 -10.39 13.41 -12.67
N GLY A 168 -9.28 12.75 -12.98
CA GLY A 168 -8.36 13.13 -14.05
C GLY A 168 -7.43 14.28 -13.75
N LYS A 169 -7.12 14.50 -12.50
CA LYS A 169 -6.23 15.58 -12.02
C LYS A 169 -4.76 15.20 -12.22
N TRP A 170 -4.33 15.04 -13.46
CA TRP A 170 -3.00 14.54 -13.82
C TRP A 170 -1.86 15.33 -13.17
N THR A 171 -1.86 16.65 -13.29
CA THR A 171 -0.77 17.49 -12.77
C THR A 171 -0.62 17.34 -11.25
N GLN A 172 -1.74 17.39 -10.51
CA GLN A 172 -1.73 17.20 -9.05
C GLN A 172 -1.24 15.80 -8.67
N TYR A 173 -1.67 14.78 -9.43
CA TYR A 173 -1.24 13.41 -9.24
C TYR A 173 0.26 13.24 -9.44
N VAL A 174 0.83 13.77 -10.54
CA VAL A 174 2.27 13.69 -10.82
C VAL A 174 3.08 14.39 -9.73
N ILE A 175 2.68 15.60 -9.33
CA ILE A 175 3.35 16.33 -8.23
C ILE A 175 3.33 15.49 -6.95
N LEU A 176 2.18 14.91 -6.60
CA LEU A 176 2.08 14.04 -5.42
C LEU A 176 3.04 12.85 -5.51
N ILE A 177 3.06 12.14 -6.65
CA ILE A 177 3.93 10.96 -6.81
C ILE A 177 5.41 11.35 -6.76
N LEU A 178 5.81 12.47 -7.35
CA LEU A 178 7.17 12.98 -7.25
C LEU A 178 7.56 13.31 -5.80
N LEU A 179 6.67 13.92 -5.03
CA LEU A 179 6.89 14.14 -3.59
C LEU A 179 7.00 12.82 -2.83
N LEU A 180 6.10 11.86 -3.07
CA LEU A 180 6.12 10.55 -2.42
C LEU A 180 7.36 9.74 -2.81
N SER A 181 7.91 9.91 -4.01
CA SER A 181 9.15 9.25 -4.44
C SER A 181 10.37 9.68 -3.63
N THR A 182 10.34 10.86 -3.03
CA THR A 182 11.39 11.30 -2.10
C THR A 182 11.33 10.55 -0.76
N ILE A 183 10.14 10.05 -0.37
CA ILE A 183 9.94 9.23 0.84
C ILE A 183 10.30 7.78 0.55
N HIS A 184 9.90 7.26 -0.63
CA HIS A 184 10.27 5.91 -1.07
C HIS A 184 10.31 5.84 -2.61
N GLY A 185 11.49 5.56 -3.15
CA GLY A 185 11.76 5.65 -4.60
C GLY A 185 10.82 4.81 -5.48
N SER A 186 10.32 3.65 -4.99
CA SER A 186 9.37 2.81 -5.75
C SER A 186 8.02 3.49 -6.01
N ALA A 187 7.72 4.63 -5.36
CA ALA A 187 6.51 5.41 -5.63
C ALA A 187 6.38 5.80 -7.11
N LEU A 188 7.49 5.98 -7.83
CA LEU A 188 7.46 6.34 -9.25
C LEU A 188 6.69 5.34 -10.12
N ILE A 189 6.63 4.06 -9.74
CA ILE A 189 5.86 3.05 -10.47
C ILE A 189 4.36 3.37 -10.48
N LEU A 190 3.88 4.09 -9.46
CA LEU A 190 2.50 4.50 -9.34
C LEU A 190 2.07 5.48 -10.45
N LEU A 191 3.02 6.17 -11.12
CA LEU A 191 2.68 6.99 -12.29
C LEU A 191 1.97 6.18 -13.37
N LEU A 192 2.31 4.90 -13.52
CA LEU A 192 1.69 4.00 -14.49
C LEU A 192 0.22 3.71 -14.15
N VAL A 193 -0.14 3.76 -12.88
CA VAL A 193 -1.50 3.46 -12.39
C VAL A 193 -2.54 4.46 -12.93
N TYR A 194 -2.11 5.70 -13.23
CA TYR A 194 -3.00 6.70 -13.80
C TYR A 194 -3.65 6.25 -15.12
N PHE A 195 -2.93 5.49 -15.94
CA PHE A 195 -3.41 5.00 -17.23
C PHE A 195 -4.49 3.93 -17.12
N LEU A 196 -4.72 3.39 -15.92
CA LEU A 196 -5.81 2.44 -15.65
C LEU A 196 -7.17 3.13 -15.47
N ARG A 197 -7.21 4.44 -15.32
CA ARG A 197 -8.39 5.23 -15.00
C ARG A 197 -9.62 4.91 -15.87
N ASN A 198 -9.40 4.78 -17.19
CA ASN A 198 -10.46 4.57 -18.17
C ASN A 198 -10.40 3.17 -18.80
N VAL A 199 -9.70 2.24 -18.17
CA VAL A 199 -9.60 0.86 -18.66
C VAL A 199 -10.80 0.08 -18.15
N LYS A 200 -11.58 -0.52 -19.08
CA LYS A 200 -12.69 -1.41 -18.71
C LYS A 200 -12.13 -2.69 -18.09
N PRO A 201 -12.66 -3.12 -16.91
CA PRO A 201 -12.34 -4.43 -16.36
C PRO A 201 -12.63 -5.53 -17.40
N TRP A 202 -11.76 -6.55 -17.43
CA TRP A 202 -11.90 -7.69 -18.35
C TRP A 202 -11.87 -7.36 -19.83
N GLY A 203 -11.69 -6.08 -20.21
CA GLY A 203 -11.51 -5.63 -21.59
C GLY A 203 -10.21 -6.16 -22.20
N ALA A 204 -10.02 -5.98 -23.53
CA ALA A 204 -8.84 -6.46 -24.25
C ALA A 204 -7.52 -6.06 -23.58
N LYS A 205 -7.39 -4.80 -23.12
CA LYS A 205 -6.19 -4.31 -22.43
C LYS A 205 -5.85 -5.11 -21.17
N MET A 206 -6.85 -5.39 -20.31
CA MET A 206 -6.60 -6.15 -19.07
C MET A 206 -6.33 -7.62 -19.37
N ARG A 207 -6.99 -8.22 -20.35
CA ARG A 207 -6.67 -9.59 -20.80
C ARG A 207 -5.24 -9.69 -21.34
N THR A 208 -4.78 -8.69 -22.09
CA THR A 208 -3.38 -8.62 -22.55
C THR A 208 -2.41 -8.52 -21.37
N VAL A 209 -2.70 -7.71 -20.34
CA VAL A 209 -1.88 -7.61 -19.13
C VAL A 209 -1.78 -8.96 -18.42
N ILE A 210 -2.90 -9.68 -18.25
CA ILE A 210 -2.90 -11.02 -17.63
C ILE A 210 -2.05 -12.00 -18.45
N PHE A 211 -2.23 -12.03 -19.77
CA PHE A 211 -1.48 -12.91 -20.65
C PHE A 211 0.03 -12.61 -20.60
N LEU A 212 0.41 -11.33 -20.70
CA LEU A 212 1.81 -10.92 -20.59
C LEU A 212 2.41 -11.23 -19.23
N SER A 213 1.63 -11.16 -18.14
CA SER A 213 2.11 -11.50 -16.79
C SER A 213 2.41 -13.00 -16.66
N LEU A 214 1.62 -13.86 -17.30
CA LEU A 214 1.90 -15.29 -17.35
C LEU A 214 3.20 -15.59 -18.10
N ILE A 215 3.39 -14.97 -19.27
CA ILE A 215 4.65 -15.09 -20.03
C ILE A 215 5.82 -14.57 -19.22
N ALA A 216 5.67 -13.39 -18.60
CA ALA A 216 6.71 -12.78 -17.78
C ALA A 216 7.08 -13.65 -16.59
N GLY A 217 6.10 -14.29 -15.92
CA GLY A 217 6.34 -15.24 -14.84
C GLY A 217 7.17 -16.44 -15.28
N VAL A 218 6.76 -17.08 -16.38
CA VAL A 218 7.46 -18.27 -16.92
C VAL A 218 8.85 -17.94 -17.48
N CYS A 219 9.00 -16.77 -18.11
CA CYS A 219 10.25 -16.32 -18.71
C CYS A 219 11.15 -15.54 -17.77
N PHE A 220 10.74 -15.30 -16.52
CA PHE A 220 11.41 -14.39 -15.59
C PHE A 220 12.88 -14.72 -15.44
N ASP A 221 13.23 -15.95 -15.17
CA ASP A 221 14.60 -16.39 -14.91
C ASP A 221 15.52 -16.26 -16.13
N LYS A 222 14.94 -16.22 -17.33
CA LYS A 222 15.68 -16.00 -18.58
C LYS A 222 15.84 -14.51 -18.91
N VAL A 223 14.84 -13.72 -18.58
CA VAL A 223 14.76 -12.29 -18.93
C VAL A 223 15.38 -11.41 -17.84
N PHE A 224 15.26 -11.80 -16.58
CA PHE A 224 15.79 -11.04 -15.44
C PHE A 224 17.28 -10.76 -15.50
N PRO A 225 18.18 -11.71 -15.88
CA PRO A 225 19.60 -11.43 -16.03
C PRO A 225 19.91 -10.35 -17.07
N LEU A 226 19.09 -10.21 -18.13
CA LEU A 226 19.25 -9.15 -19.14
C LEU A 226 19.00 -7.76 -18.54
N PHE A 227 18.04 -7.65 -17.61
CA PHE A 227 17.77 -6.43 -16.86
C PHE A 227 18.72 -6.26 -15.66
N GLY A 228 19.30 -7.34 -15.14
CA GLY A 228 20.21 -7.33 -14.00
C GLY A 228 21.40 -6.41 -14.23
N ASN A 229 21.97 -6.42 -15.43
CA ASN A 229 23.09 -5.55 -15.81
C ASN A 229 22.69 -4.07 -15.82
N LEU A 230 21.46 -3.73 -16.26
CA LEU A 230 20.94 -2.37 -16.25
C LEU A 230 20.61 -1.91 -14.81
N LEU A 231 20.18 -2.83 -13.95
CA LEU A 231 19.86 -2.55 -12.54
C LEU A 231 21.12 -2.53 -11.65
N ALA A 232 22.21 -3.17 -12.08
CA ALA A 232 23.47 -3.22 -11.33
C ALA A 232 24.13 -1.84 -11.14
N GLU A 233 23.83 -0.89 -12.03
CA GLU A 233 24.30 0.50 -11.93
C GLU A 233 23.33 1.39 -11.12
N THR A 234 22.22 0.83 -10.64
CA THR A 234 21.22 1.56 -9.88
C THR A 234 21.26 1.21 -8.39
N GLN A 235 20.46 1.95 -7.59
CA GLN A 235 20.22 1.64 -6.16
C GLN A 235 19.66 0.22 -5.89
N TYR A 236 19.29 -0.52 -6.93
CA TYR A 236 18.72 -1.86 -6.86
C TYR A 236 19.75 -3.00 -7.00
N LYS A 237 21.06 -2.69 -7.13
CA LYS A 237 22.13 -3.69 -7.23
C LYS A 237 22.04 -4.77 -6.13
N GLY A 238 21.90 -4.38 -4.87
CA GLY A 238 21.77 -5.33 -3.76
C GLY A 238 20.51 -6.22 -3.81
N TYR A 239 19.48 -5.81 -4.55
CA TYR A 239 18.30 -6.66 -4.79
C TYR A 239 18.58 -7.71 -5.89
N VAL A 240 19.37 -7.38 -6.89
CA VAL A 240 19.76 -8.33 -7.95
C VAL A 240 20.55 -9.48 -7.35
N ASP A 241 21.53 -9.16 -6.50
CA ASP A 241 22.35 -10.16 -5.79
C ASP A 241 21.48 -11.00 -4.82
N TYR A 242 20.58 -10.36 -4.11
CA TYR A 242 19.65 -11.03 -3.18
C TYR A 242 18.67 -11.98 -3.91
N ILE A 243 18.11 -11.57 -5.05
CA ILE A 243 17.23 -12.37 -5.87
C ILE A 243 17.95 -13.61 -6.41
N SER A 244 19.19 -13.43 -6.85
CA SER A 244 20.01 -14.52 -7.39
C SER A 244 20.38 -15.57 -6.31
N SER A 245 20.44 -15.16 -5.03
CA SER A 245 20.82 -16.02 -3.91
C SER A 245 19.66 -16.74 -3.23
N GLN A 246 18.41 -16.26 -3.38
CA GLN A 246 17.20 -16.79 -2.72
C GLN A 246 16.32 -17.54 -3.73
N GLY A 247 16.57 -18.82 -3.93
CA GLY A 247 15.88 -19.68 -4.91
C GLY A 247 14.39 -20.01 -4.66
N LYS A 248 13.60 -19.15 -3.99
CA LYS A 248 12.16 -19.38 -3.77
C LYS A 248 11.33 -18.16 -4.10
N GLY A 249 10.39 -18.32 -5.05
CA GLY A 249 9.35 -17.34 -5.38
C GLY A 249 8.33 -17.12 -4.25
N SER A 250 7.30 -16.33 -4.51
CA SER A 250 6.20 -16.09 -3.57
C SER A 250 5.40 -17.38 -3.33
N SER A 251 4.78 -17.49 -2.16
CA SER A 251 3.92 -18.64 -1.85
C SER A 251 2.69 -18.70 -2.77
N ILE A 252 2.38 -19.89 -3.30
CA ILE A 252 1.17 -20.17 -4.10
C ILE A 252 -0.09 -19.72 -3.34
N ILE A 253 -0.11 -19.88 -2.00
CA ILE A 253 -1.25 -19.47 -1.17
C ILE A 253 -1.51 -17.96 -1.31
N ARG A 254 -0.47 -17.12 -1.34
CA ARG A 254 -0.63 -15.66 -1.53
C ARG A 254 -1.20 -15.33 -2.91
N MET A 255 -0.76 -16.05 -3.95
CA MET A 255 -1.30 -15.90 -5.30
C MET A 255 -2.79 -16.28 -5.34
N VAL A 256 -3.18 -17.39 -4.69
CA VAL A 256 -4.59 -17.81 -4.60
C VAL A 256 -5.43 -16.78 -3.85
N ILE A 257 -4.94 -16.23 -2.73
CA ILE A 257 -5.64 -15.16 -2.00
C ILE A 257 -5.80 -13.90 -2.88
N ALA A 258 -4.78 -13.51 -3.62
CA ALA A 258 -4.85 -12.36 -4.53
C ALA A 258 -5.81 -12.59 -5.72
N MET A 259 -6.06 -13.84 -6.09
CA MET A 259 -7.02 -14.22 -7.14
C MET A 259 -8.48 -14.05 -6.69
N ILE A 260 -8.79 -14.22 -5.41
CA ILE A 260 -10.18 -14.21 -4.89
C ILE A 260 -10.98 -12.98 -5.34
N PRO A 261 -10.53 -11.72 -5.12
CA PRO A 261 -11.30 -10.56 -5.56
C PRO A 261 -11.47 -10.50 -7.08
N CYS A 262 -10.52 -11.01 -7.84
CA CYS A 262 -10.61 -11.06 -9.30
C CYS A 262 -11.70 -12.04 -9.75
N VAL A 263 -11.78 -13.22 -9.12
CA VAL A 263 -12.83 -14.23 -9.42
C VAL A 263 -14.20 -13.69 -9.08
N ILE A 264 -14.37 -13.10 -7.89
CA ILE A 264 -15.65 -12.50 -7.48
C ILE A 264 -16.08 -11.43 -8.48
N ALA A 265 -15.18 -10.50 -8.84
CA ALA A 265 -15.46 -9.45 -9.80
C ALA A 265 -15.77 -9.99 -11.22
N TYR A 266 -15.18 -11.12 -11.61
CA TYR A 266 -15.50 -11.76 -12.87
C TYR A 266 -16.88 -12.44 -12.87
N MET A 267 -17.24 -13.09 -11.77
CA MET A 267 -18.56 -13.72 -11.61
C MET A 267 -19.69 -12.68 -11.63
N THR A 268 -19.44 -11.49 -11.07
CA THR A 268 -20.42 -10.37 -11.00
C THR A 268 -20.26 -9.36 -12.14
N ARG A 269 -19.49 -9.67 -13.19
CA ARG A 269 -19.10 -8.71 -14.23
C ARG A 269 -20.27 -8.01 -14.95
N TYR A 270 -21.37 -8.68 -15.18
CA TYR A 270 -22.54 -8.09 -15.85
C TYR A 270 -23.19 -6.99 -14.99
N ALA A 271 -23.40 -7.25 -13.69
CA ALA A 271 -23.94 -6.25 -12.77
C ALA A 271 -22.99 -5.03 -12.64
N ILE A 272 -21.67 -5.27 -12.67
CA ILE A 272 -20.65 -4.21 -12.60
C ILE A 272 -20.64 -3.38 -13.88
N GLU A 273 -20.81 -4.01 -15.04
CA GLU A 273 -20.84 -3.32 -16.34
C GLU A 273 -22.04 -2.40 -16.46
N ASP A 274 -23.21 -2.84 -15.99
CA ASP A 274 -24.44 -2.04 -15.97
C ASP A 274 -24.28 -0.79 -15.06
N GLU A 275 -23.60 -0.92 -13.93
CA GLU A 275 -23.37 0.19 -13.00
C GLU A 275 -22.37 1.24 -13.55
N ASN A 276 -21.41 0.82 -14.36
CA ASN A 276 -20.32 1.62 -14.96
C ASN A 276 -19.62 2.59 -13.96
N ASN A 277 -19.41 2.14 -12.75
CA ASN A 277 -18.81 2.93 -11.67
C ASN A 277 -17.29 3.00 -11.82
N LYS A 278 -16.73 4.20 -12.01
CA LYS A 278 -15.28 4.40 -12.19
C LYS A 278 -14.44 3.86 -11.04
N LEU A 279 -14.89 4.03 -9.80
CA LEU A 279 -14.18 3.55 -8.62
C LEU A 279 -14.14 2.01 -8.61
N ILE A 280 -15.26 1.36 -8.87
CA ILE A 280 -15.35 -0.11 -8.93
C ILE A 280 -14.45 -0.64 -10.06
N ASN A 281 -14.57 -0.07 -11.26
CA ASN A 281 -13.76 -0.45 -12.41
C ASN A 281 -12.25 -0.31 -12.13
N PHE A 282 -11.86 0.81 -11.52
CA PHE A 282 -10.47 1.05 -11.14
C PHE A 282 -9.99 0.05 -10.07
N SER A 283 -10.80 -0.23 -9.05
CA SER A 283 -10.48 -1.18 -7.97
C SER A 283 -10.30 -2.60 -8.49
N ILE A 284 -11.15 -3.02 -9.45
CA ILE A 284 -11.01 -4.33 -10.12
C ILE A 284 -9.69 -4.38 -10.90
N ASN A 285 -9.38 -3.34 -11.68
CA ASN A 285 -8.13 -3.29 -12.44
C ASN A 285 -6.91 -3.37 -11.51
N MET A 286 -6.93 -2.67 -10.37
CA MET A 286 -5.87 -2.76 -9.36
C MET A 286 -5.75 -4.17 -8.76
N SER A 287 -6.88 -4.84 -8.49
CA SER A 287 -6.89 -6.23 -8.01
C SER A 287 -6.31 -7.19 -9.05
N VAL A 288 -6.66 -7.01 -10.34
CA VAL A 288 -6.09 -7.81 -11.44
C VAL A 288 -4.58 -7.59 -11.55
N ILE A 289 -4.09 -6.36 -11.46
CA ILE A 289 -2.66 -6.06 -11.48
C ILE A 289 -1.96 -6.70 -10.28
N ASN A 290 -2.54 -6.60 -9.08
CA ASN A 290 -1.99 -7.26 -7.90
C ASN A 290 -1.88 -8.78 -8.11
N PHE A 291 -2.90 -9.41 -8.66
CA PHE A 291 -2.87 -10.83 -9.00
C PHE A 291 -1.78 -11.15 -10.04
N CYS A 292 -1.65 -10.33 -11.09
CA CYS A 292 -0.59 -10.47 -12.09
C CYS A 292 0.82 -10.38 -11.48
N LEU A 293 1.04 -9.48 -10.54
CA LEU A 293 2.31 -9.36 -9.82
C LEU A 293 2.59 -10.61 -8.99
N TYR A 294 1.57 -11.19 -8.34
CA TYR A 294 1.72 -12.47 -7.63
C TYR A 294 1.97 -13.65 -8.56
N ILE A 295 1.41 -13.67 -9.78
CA ILE A 295 1.76 -14.67 -10.79
C ILE A 295 3.26 -14.60 -11.09
N ILE A 296 3.77 -13.41 -11.44
CA ILE A 296 5.18 -13.21 -11.73
C ILE A 296 6.04 -13.63 -10.52
N ALA A 297 5.68 -13.18 -9.32
CA ALA A 297 6.43 -13.49 -8.11
C ALA A 297 6.43 -14.98 -7.73
N THR A 298 5.37 -15.71 -8.06
CA THR A 298 5.24 -17.15 -7.72
C THR A 298 6.04 -18.01 -8.69
N PHE A 299 6.03 -17.67 -9.97
CA PHE A 299 6.75 -18.43 -11.02
C PHE A 299 8.19 -17.97 -11.21
N SER A 300 8.59 -16.83 -10.64
CA SER A 300 9.98 -16.39 -10.65
C SER A 300 10.77 -16.97 -9.47
N SER A 301 12.05 -17.24 -9.67
CA SER A 301 12.95 -17.68 -8.59
C SER A 301 13.22 -16.60 -7.54
N GLY A 302 12.77 -15.37 -7.75
CA GLY A 302 13.10 -14.21 -6.92
C GLY A 302 11.94 -13.61 -6.12
N MET A 303 12.20 -13.24 -4.87
CA MET A 303 11.25 -12.59 -3.94
C MET A 303 11.02 -11.08 -4.24
N VAL A 304 11.03 -10.65 -5.50
CA VAL A 304 10.99 -9.23 -5.89
C VAL A 304 9.66 -8.57 -5.59
N VAL A 305 8.58 -9.30 -5.62
CA VAL A 305 7.20 -8.76 -5.60
C VAL A 305 6.47 -9.08 -4.30
N GLY A 306 7.03 -9.89 -3.43
CA GLY A 306 6.38 -10.35 -2.20
C GLY A 306 6.65 -9.54 -0.94
N ARG A 307 7.26 -8.36 -1.06
CA ARG A 307 7.49 -7.42 0.05
C ARG A 307 6.79 -6.10 -0.16
#